data_84e01f992dfd7629327baa04e99ab695
#
_entry.id   84e01f992dfd7629327baa04e99ab695
#
_cell.length_a   1.000
_cell.length_b   1.000
_cell.length_c   1.000
_cell.angle_alpha   90.00
_cell.angle_beta   90.00
_cell.angle_gamma   90.00
#
_symmetry.space_group_name_H-M   'P 1'
#
loop_
_entity.id
_entity.type
_entity.pdbx_description
1 polymer ?
#
loop_
_entity_poly.entity_id
_entity_poly.type
_entity_poly.pdbx_seq_one_letter_code
_entity_poly.pdbx_strand_id
1 'polypeptide(L)'
;PGSSGGSISAPTTYAVNVNAATNGAVAADKKTASKGTTVTVTASPSKGYVVDAVKVVDKDGKDVAVTEKDGKYVFTMPASAVTVTGSFKAETPAPVALPFTDVKSGNWFYDAVKYAYAQGLMTGTSATTFAPNGTMNRAMIVTVLYRLEKSPAVTGASKFTDVPAGQWYSDAVAWAAANKIVNGYDETTFGPMNAVTREQMAAILFRYEQYKGLENVTLEENLNRFPDQNKISAYAIPALQWAVGQKIINGNADGTLDPTGTATRAQVAQIFTNLLNK
;
A
#
# COMPACT_ATOMS: atom_id res chain seq x y z
N PRO A 1 -56.73 -55.29 2.13
CA PRO A 1 -56.45 -53.89 2.03
C PRO A 1 -54.95 -53.65 1.99
N GLY A 2 -54.44 -53.37 0.79
CA GLY A 2 -53.04 -53.11 0.55
C GLY A 2 -52.72 -51.65 0.93
N SER A 3 -51.79 -51.50 1.87
CA SER A 3 -51.19 -50.22 2.19
C SER A 3 -50.10 -49.94 1.14
N SER A 4 -50.39 -49.09 0.15
CA SER A 4 -49.39 -48.55 -0.74
C SER A 4 -48.54 -47.52 0.02
N GLY A 5 -47.41 -47.97 0.58
CA GLY A 5 -46.36 -47.11 1.07
C GLY A 5 -45.75 -46.32 -0.07
N GLY A 6 -46.17 -45.07 -0.19
CA GLY A 6 -45.53 -44.12 -1.10
C GLY A 6 -44.07 -43.87 -0.66
N SER A 7 -43.12 -44.37 -1.45
CA SER A 7 -41.70 -44.07 -1.27
C SER A 7 -41.49 -42.58 -1.52
N ILE A 8 -41.30 -41.78 -0.45
CA ILE A 8 -40.91 -40.36 -0.59
C ILE A 8 -39.44 -40.36 -1.06
N SER A 9 -39.24 -40.17 -2.36
CA SER A 9 -37.88 -39.97 -2.90
C SER A 9 -37.25 -38.74 -2.27
N ALA A 10 -36.03 -38.87 -1.75
CA ALA A 10 -35.29 -37.73 -1.20
C ALA A 10 -35.14 -36.64 -2.28
N PRO A 11 -35.26 -35.37 -1.93
CA PRO A 11 -35.15 -34.26 -2.89
C PRO A 11 -33.77 -34.27 -3.55
N THR A 12 -33.74 -34.21 -4.88
CA THR A 12 -32.50 -34.11 -5.66
C THR A 12 -31.75 -32.84 -5.28
N THR A 13 -30.50 -33.00 -4.82
CA THR A 13 -29.61 -31.88 -4.51
C THR A 13 -28.50 -31.74 -5.54
N TYR A 14 -28.02 -30.52 -5.74
CA TYR A 14 -26.98 -30.16 -6.70
C TYR A 14 -25.84 -29.48 -5.97
N ALA A 15 -24.60 -29.63 -6.45
CA ALA A 15 -23.41 -29.09 -5.83
C ALA A 15 -23.33 -27.56 -5.99
N VAL A 16 -22.82 -26.90 -4.94
CA VAL A 16 -22.42 -25.50 -4.94
C VAL A 16 -20.90 -25.47 -4.80
N ASN A 17 -20.21 -25.27 -5.91
CA ASN A 17 -18.76 -25.17 -5.96
C ASN A 17 -18.36 -23.72 -5.77
N VAL A 18 -17.31 -23.46 -4.97
CA VAL A 18 -16.78 -22.12 -4.75
C VAL A 18 -15.32 -22.11 -5.18
N ASN A 19 -14.99 -21.24 -6.13
CA ASN A 19 -13.62 -21.07 -6.60
C ASN A 19 -12.81 -20.24 -5.58
N ALA A 20 -11.51 -20.56 -5.48
CA ALA A 20 -10.58 -19.71 -4.77
C ALA A 20 -10.49 -18.33 -5.44
N ALA A 21 -10.36 -17.28 -4.64
CA ALA A 21 -10.27 -15.91 -5.11
C ALA A 21 -8.95 -15.28 -4.64
N THR A 22 -8.40 -14.38 -5.45
CA THR A 22 -7.24 -13.55 -5.08
C THR A 22 -7.72 -12.28 -4.39
N ASN A 23 -6.99 -11.81 -3.39
CA ASN A 23 -7.29 -10.58 -2.65
C ASN A 23 -8.59 -10.62 -1.82
N GLY A 24 -9.05 -11.81 -1.47
CA GLY A 24 -10.22 -12.03 -0.66
C GLY A 24 -10.63 -13.48 -0.63
N ALA A 25 -11.72 -13.78 0.07
CA ALA A 25 -12.30 -15.11 0.16
C ALA A 25 -13.81 -15.07 -0.14
N VAL A 26 -14.31 -16.16 -0.71
CA VAL A 26 -15.74 -16.37 -0.96
C VAL A 26 -16.16 -17.67 -0.29
N ALA A 27 -17.31 -17.69 0.35
CA ALA A 27 -17.88 -18.87 0.97
C ALA A 27 -19.40 -18.93 0.73
N ALA A 28 -19.92 -20.11 0.47
CA ALA A 28 -21.35 -20.37 0.43
C ALA A 28 -21.82 -21.04 1.73
N ASP A 29 -23.04 -20.71 2.18
CA ASP A 29 -23.66 -21.31 3.37
C ASP A 29 -24.02 -22.78 3.20
N LYS A 30 -24.07 -23.27 1.94
CA LYS A 30 -24.42 -24.64 1.57
C LYS A 30 -23.44 -25.20 0.55
N LYS A 31 -23.01 -26.45 0.73
CA LYS A 31 -22.20 -27.19 -0.26
C LYS A 31 -23.06 -27.88 -1.31
N THR A 32 -24.34 -28.14 -0.98
CA THR A 32 -25.34 -28.69 -1.87
C THR A 32 -26.70 -28.09 -1.57
N ALA A 33 -27.57 -27.94 -2.56
CA ALA A 33 -28.92 -27.45 -2.39
C ALA A 33 -29.88 -28.04 -3.43
N SER A 34 -31.16 -28.14 -3.08
CA SER A 34 -32.22 -28.53 -4.00
C SER A 34 -32.63 -27.34 -4.87
N LYS A 35 -33.16 -27.60 -6.08
CA LYS A 35 -33.75 -26.57 -6.93
C LYS A 35 -34.70 -25.67 -6.14
N GLY A 36 -34.60 -24.36 -6.34
CA GLY A 36 -35.47 -23.37 -5.69
C GLY A 36 -35.00 -22.96 -4.30
N THR A 37 -33.99 -23.63 -3.71
CA THR A 37 -33.42 -23.25 -2.44
C THR A 37 -32.60 -21.97 -2.56
N THR A 38 -32.76 -21.05 -1.62
CA THR A 38 -31.88 -19.87 -1.53
C THR A 38 -30.52 -20.28 -0.95
N VAL A 39 -29.47 -19.90 -1.62
CA VAL A 39 -28.08 -20.05 -1.20
C VAL A 39 -27.50 -18.67 -0.94
N THR A 40 -26.83 -18.52 0.22
CA THR A 40 -26.19 -17.27 0.63
C THR A 40 -24.68 -17.38 0.46
N VAL A 41 -24.10 -16.41 -0.21
CA VAL A 41 -22.67 -16.29 -0.44
C VAL A 41 -22.13 -15.10 0.37
N THR A 42 -21.08 -15.33 1.12
CA THR A 42 -20.34 -14.29 1.82
C THR A 42 -19.03 -14.05 1.10
N ALA A 43 -18.76 -12.80 0.73
CA ALA A 43 -17.50 -12.36 0.17
C ALA A 43 -16.74 -11.53 1.21
N SER A 44 -15.49 -11.90 1.51
CA SER A 44 -14.65 -11.28 2.54
C SER A 44 -13.39 -10.73 1.88
N PRO A 45 -13.33 -9.42 1.56
CA PRO A 45 -12.15 -8.81 0.97
C PRO A 45 -10.95 -8.88 1.94
N SER A 46 -9.76 -9.02 1.39
CA SER A 46 -8.51 -8.77 2.12
C SER A 46 -8.36 -7.28 2.44
N LYS A 47 -7.50 -6.94 3.39
CA LYS A 47 -7.25 -5.54 3.78
C LYS A 47 -6.81 -4.71 2.57
N GLY A 48 -7.49 -3.58 2.35
CA GLY A 48 -7.25 -2.68 1.21
C GLY A 48 -7.94 -3.10 -0.09
N TYR A 49 -8.86 -4.08 -0.01
CA TYR A 49 -9.67 -4.50 -1.15
C TYR A 49 -11.17 -4.41 -0.82
N VAL A 50 -11.97 -4.25 -1.85
CA VAL A 50 -13.44 -4.32 -1.79
C VAL A 50 -13.94 -5.38 -2.76
N VAL A 51 -15.16 -5.86 -2.54
CA VAL A 51 -15.79 -6.78 -3.50
C VAL A 51 -16.01 -6.04 -4.82
N ASP A 52 -15.53 -6.62 -5.91
CA ASP A 52 -15.76 -6.10 -7.24
C ASP A 52 -17.00 -6.76 -7.86
N ALA A 53 -17.07 -8.10 -7.82
CA ALA A 53 -18.23 -8.86 -8.26
C ALA A 53 -18.32 -10.23 -7.57
N VAL A 54 -19.55 -10.72 -7.41
CA VAL A 54 -19.83 -12.13 -7.13
C VAL A 54 -20.67 -12.68 -8.27
N LYS A 55 -20.15 -13.69 -8.96
CA LYS A 55 -20.77 -14.31 -10.12
C LYS A 55 -21.09 -15.77 -9.82
N VAL A 56 -22.26 -16.21 -10.26
CA VAL A 56 -22.68 -17.62 -10.18
C VAL A 56 -23.04 -18.09 -11.57
N VAL A 57 -22.48 -19.21 -11.99
CA VAL A 57 -22.81 -19.86 -13.27
C VAL A 57 -23.28 -21.28 -13.03
N ASP A 58 -24.19 -21.77 -13.89
CA ASP A 58 -24.62 -23.16 -13.88
C ASP A 58 -23.58 -24.08 -14.58
N LYS A 59 -23.86 -25.38 -14.63
CA LYS A 59 -22.97 -26.40 -15.27
C LYS A 59 -22.69 -26.11 -16.75
N ASP A 60 -23.56 -25.36 -17.43
CA ASP A 60 -23.45 -25.03 -18.86
C ASP A 60 -22.82 -23.62 -19.07
N GLY A 61 -22.34 -22.97 -17.98
CA GLY A 61 -21.73 -21.65 -18.01
C GLY A 61 -22.72 -20.49 -18.09
N LYS A 62 -24.03 -20.77 -17.96
CA LYS A 62 -25.07 -19.75 -17.99
C LYS A 62 -25.14 -19.02 -16.65
N ASP A 63 -25.26 -17.68 -16.68
CA ASP A 63 -25.38 -16.85 -15.50
C ASP A 63 -26.65 -17.16 -14.69
N VAL A 64 -26.46 -17.34 -13.38
CA VAL A 64 -27.51 -17.42 -12.37
C VAL A 64 -27.62 -16.07 -11.69
N ALA A 65 -28.83 -15.49 -11.66
CA ALA A 65 -29.06 -14.18 -11.08
C ALA A 65 -28.64 -14.15 -9.58
N VAL A 66 -27.79 -13.19 -9.23
CA VAL A 66 -27.33 -12.92 -7.86
C VAL A 66 -27.86 -11.57 -7.43
N THR A 67 -28.36 -11.50 -6.21
CA THR A 67 -28.82 -10.24 -5.60
C THR A 67 -28.01 -9.98 -4.32
N GLU A 68 -27.53 -8.76 -4.16
CA GLU A 68 -26.93 -8.32 -2.93
C GLU A 68 -28.00 -7.90 -1.91
N LYS A 69 -27.89 -8.41 -0.69
CA LYS A 69 -28.76 -8.09 0.42
C LYS A 69 -27.97 -8.06 1.72
N ASP A 70 -27.97 -6.93 2.40
CA ASP A 70 -27.30 -6.73 3.70
C ASP A 70 -25.81 -7.15 3.69
N GLY A 71 -25.08 -6.81 2.62
CA GLY A 71 -23.66 -7.14 2.44
C GLY A 71 -23.37 -8.61 2.14
N LYS A 72 -24.43 -9.41 1.84
CA LYS A 72 -24.34 -10.79 1.38
C LYS A 72 -24.95 -10.93 0.00
N TYR A 73 -24.53 -11.96 -0.72
CA TYR A 73 -25.00 -12.26 -2.06
C TYR A 73 -25.88 -13.49 -2.03
N VAL A 74 -27.08 -13.40 -2.57
CA VAL A 74 -28.04 -14.49 -2.57
C VAL A 74 -28.44 -14.88 -3.98
N PHE A 75 -28.61 -16.17 -4.22
CA PHE A 75 -29.16 -16.70 -5.47
C PHE A 75 -30.10 -17.87 -5.20
N THR A 76 -30.98 -18.16 -6.15
CA THR A 76 -31.87 -19.31 -6.12
C THR A 76 -31.22 -20.47 -6.87
N MET A 77 -31.09 -21.64 -6.25
CA MET A 77 -30.46 -22.81 -6.79
C MET A 77 -31.20 -23.31 -8.02
N PRO A 78 -30.56 -23.43 -9.21
CA PRO A 78 -31.14 -24.04 -10.40
C PRO A 78 -31.22 -25.56 -10.27
N ALA A 79 -31.78 -26.23 -11.29
CA ALA A 79 -31.78 -27.72 -11.37
C ALA A 79 -30.45 -28.28 -11.89
N SER A 80 -29.32 -27.69 -11.48
CA SER A 80 -27.98 -28.11 -11.87
C SER A 80 -26.95 -27.68 -10.83
N ALA A 81 -25.76 -28.27 -10.87
CA ALA A 81 -24.61 -27.74 -10.10
C ALA A 81 -24.27 -26.31 -10.52
N VAL A 82 -23.75 -25.53 -9.58
CA VAL A 82 -23.32 -24.17 -9.84
C VAL A 82 -21.87 -23.95 -9.40
N THR A 83 -21.23 -22.95 -10.00
CA THR A 83 -19.91 -22.45 -9.60
C THR A 83 -20.02 -20.98 -9.22
N VAL A 84 -19.59 -20.67 -8.01
CA VAL A 84 -19.53 -19.33 -7.44
C VAL A 84 -18.10 -18.80 -7.57
N THR A 85 -17.95 -17.60 -8.11
CA THR A 85 -16.66 -16.89 -8.26
C THR A 85 -16.80 -15.48 -7.70
N GLY A 86 -15.86 -15.07 -6.88
CA GLY A 86 -15.74 -13.67 -6.42
C GLY A 86 -14.51 -13.00 -7.01
N SER A 87 -14.64 -11.73 -7.35
CA SER A 87 -13.52 -10.87 -7.69
C SER A 87 -13.44 -9.70 -6.72
N PHE A 88 -12.23 -9.28 -6.44
CA PHE A 88 -11.92 -8.19 -5.50
C PHE A 88 -11.01 -7.19 -6.20
N LYS A 89 -11.31 -5.91 -6.03
CA LYS A 89 -10.49 -4.81 -6.54
C LYS A 89 -9.91 -4.02 -5.38
N ALA A 90 -8.78 -3.35 -5.62
CA ALA A 90 -8.21 -2.44 -4.64
C ALA A 90 -9.25 -1.40 -4.22
N GLU A 91 -9.36 -1.18 -2.91
CA GLU A 91 -10.21 -0.12 -2.37
C GLU A 91 -9.68 1.23 -2.85
N THR A 92 -10.48 1.94 -3.64
CA THR A 92 -10.17 3.32 -3.98
C THR A 92 -10.54 4.16 -2.75
N PRO A 93 -9.57 4.80 -2.08
CA PRO A 93 -9.90 5.65 -0.94
C PRO A 93 -10.96 6.67 -1.37
N ALA A 94 -11.94 6.92 -0.49
CA ALA A 94 -12.93 7.96 -0.72
C ALA A 94 -12.23 9.25 -1.14
N PRO A 95 -12.81 10.08 -2.04
CA PRO A 95 -12.17 11.30 -2.49
C PRO A 95 -11.85 12.19 -1.29
N VAL A 96 -10.63 12.12 -0.79
CA VAL A 96 -10.18 13.03 0.26
C VAL A 96 -9.99 14.39 -0.38
N ALA A 97 -10.84 15.33 0.00
CA ALA A 97 -10.63 16.72 -0.38
C ALA A 97 -9.38 17.22 0.36
N LEU A 98 -8.40 17.71 -0.40
CA LEU A 98 -7.22 18.33 0.21
C LEU A 98 -7.61 19.68 0.82
N PRO A 99 -7.26 19.94 2.08
CA PRO A 99 -7.54 21.23 2.70
C PRO A 99 -6.56 22.34 2.23
N PHE A 100 -5.55 21.97 1.41
CA PHE A 100 -4.41 22.82 1.07
C PHE A 100 -4.70 23.73 -0.11
N THR A 101 -4.62 25.03 0.10
CA THR A 101 -4.87 26.05 -0.93
C THR A 101 -3.74 26.16 -1.96
N ASP A 102 -2.53 25.68 -1.60
CA ASP A 102 -1.33 25.69 -2.42
C ASP A 102 -1.11 24.39 -3.22
N VAL A 103 -2.08 23.46 -3.18
CA VAL A 103 -2.09 22.21 -3.94
C VAL A 103 -3.31 22.19 -4.86
N LYS A 104 -3.10 22.47 -6.15
CA LYS A 104 -4.16 22.54 -7.17
C LYS A 104 -4.22 21.25 -7.99
N SER A 105 -5.39 20.87 -8.48
CA SER A 105 -5.59 19.65 -9.29
C SER A 105 -4.73 19.59 -10.57
N GLY A 106 -4.27 20.74 -11.08
CA GLY A 106 -3.34 20.80 -12.21
C GLY A 106 -1.87 20.68 -11.85
N ASN A 107 -1.51 20.59 -10.58
CA ASN A 107 -0.10 20.40 -10.19
C ASN A 107 0.34 18.96 -10.43
N TRP A 108 1.55 18.76 -10.94
CA TRP A 108 2.11 17.42 -11.19
C TRP A 108 2.15 16.53 -9.94
N PHE A 109 2.21 17.13 -8.77
CA PHE A 109 2.26 16.46 -7.47
C PHE A 109 0.90 16.29 -6.80
N TYR A 110 -0.20 16.74 -7.41
CA TYR A 110 -1.53 16.76 -6.79
C TYR A 110 -1.94 15.38 -6.27
N ASP A 111 -1.88 14.37 -7.11
CA ASP A 111 -2.32 13.01 -6.76
C ASP A 111 -1.40 12.37 -5.71
N ALA A 112 -0.10 12.64 -5.78
CA ALA A 112 0.86 12.16 -4.80
C ALA A 112 0.65 12.80 -3.41
N VAL A 113 0.40 14.11 -3.36
CA VAL A 113 0.08 14.79 -2.10
C VAL A 113 -1.25 14.30 -1.53
N LYS A 114 -2.26 14.12 -2.39
CA LYS A 114 -3.56 13.58 -2.00
C LYS A 114 -3.43 12.18 -1.41
N TYR A 115 -2.65 11.31 -2.06
CA TYR A 115 -2.38 9.96 -1.57
C TYR A 115 -1.65 9.99 -0.22
N ALA A 116 -0.54 10.72 -0.12
CA ALA A 116 0.24 10.81 1.11
C ALA A 116 -0.57 11.39 2.29
N TYR A 117 -1.44 12.37 2.03
CA TYR A 117 -2.34 12.95 3.01
C TYR A 117 -3.42 11.95 3.44
N ALA A 118 -4.09 11.28 2.50
CA ALA A 118 -5.12 10.29 2.76
C ALA A 118 -4.61 9.11 3.59
N GLN A 119 -3.36 8.69 3.34
CA GLN A 119 -2.69 7.63 4.11
C GLN A 119 -2.14 8.11 5.48
N GLY A 120 -2.31 9.38 5.83
CA GLY A 120 -1.77 9.96 7.07
C GLY A 120 -0.24 10.04 7.12
N LEU A 121 0.45 9.86 6.00
CA LEU A 121 1.91 9.88 5.92
C LEU A 121 2.46 11.30 6.02
N MET A 122 1.84 12.22 5.29
CA MET A 122 2.23 13.62 5.28
C MET A 122 1.04 14.51 5.62
N THR A 123 1.29 15.51 6.44
CA THR A 123 0.32 16.54 6.82
C THR A 123 0.74 17.88 6.25
N GLY A 124 -0.13 18.89 6.30
CA GLY A 124 0.23 20.27 6.00
C GLY A 124 1.25 20.85 6.97
N THR A 125 1.88 21.94 6.57
CA THR A 125 2.66 22.81 7.45
C THR A 125 1.75 23.72 8.27
N SER A 126 0.49 23.87 7.81
CA SER A 126 -0.62 24.48 8.53
C SER A 126 -1.92 23.74 8.16
N ALA A 127 -3.05 24.18 8.69
CA ALA A 127 -4.36 23.63 8.35
C ALA A 127 -4.70 23.74 6.85
N THR A 128 -4.18 24.77 6.17
CA THR A 128 -4.52 25.07 4.76
C THR A 128 -3.33 25.13 3.81
N THR A 129 -2.12 24.84 4.30
CA THR A 129 -0.89 24.93 3.51
C THR A 129 -0.11 23.62 3.57
N PHE A 130 0.25 23.06 2.43
CA PHE A 130 1.13 21.90 2.32
C PHE A 130 2.60 22.30 2.19
N ALA A 131 2.89 23.43 1.58
CA ALA A 131 4.23 23.92 1.20
C ALA A 131 4.97 22.95 0.28
N PRO A 132 4.46 22.67 -0.95
CA PRO A 132 4.99 21.63 -1.84
C PRO A 132 6.46 21.84 -2.21
N ASN A 133 6.91 23.09 -2.31
CA ASN A 133 8.29 23.47 -2.63
C ASN A 133 9.20 23.57 -1.39
N GLY A 134 8.65 23.39 -0.20
CA GLY A 134 9.44 23.40 1.03
C GLY A 134 10.38 22.20 1.10
N THR A 135 11.58 22.39 1.61
CA THR A 135 12.59 21.35 1.78
C THR A 135 12.19 20.39 2.91
N MET A 136 12.42 19.09 2.71
CA MET A 136 12.29 18.09 3.76
C MET A 136 13.61 17.96 4.54
N ASN A 137 13.51 17.85 5.86
CA ASN A 137 14.65 17.48 6.70
C ASN A 137 14.67 16.00 7.03
N ARG A 138 15.78 15.52 7.60
CA ARG A 138 15.99 14.11 7.92
C ARG A 138 14.94 13.56 8.90
N ALA A 139 14.59 14.35 9.93
CA ALA A 139 13.56 13.97 10.90
C ALA A 139 12.17 13.79 10.25
N MET A 140 11.83 14.64 9.28
CA MET A 140 10.56 14.52 8.56
C MET A 140 10.46 13.22 7.76
N ILE A 141 11.52 12.82 7.04
CA ILE A 141 11.54 11.57 6.28
C ILE A 141 11.32 10.37 7.21
N VAL A 142 12.06 10.34 8.30
CA VAL A 142 11.98 9.24 9.27
C VAL A 142 10.59 9.17 9.91
N THR A 143 9.99 10.33 10.19
CA THR A 143 8.62 10.40 10.73
C THR A 143 7.57 9.88 9.74
N VAL A 144 7.76 10.09 8.43
CA VAL A 144 6.87 9.49 7.40
C VAL A 144 6.96 7.96 7.45
N LEU A 145 8.16 7.40 7.49
CA LEU A 145 8.36 5.95 7.62
C LEU A 145 7.78 5.39 8.92
N TYR A 146 7.99 6.08 10.03
CA TYR A 146 7.44 5.69 11.33
C TYR A 146 5.91 5.65 11.32
N ARG A 147 5.25 6.64 10.69
CA ARG A 147 3.80 6.65 10.49
C ARG A 147 3.33 5.54 9.56
N LEU A 148 4.10 5.23 8.51
CA LEU A 148 3.81 4.12 7.61
C LEU A 148 3.75 2.79 8.37
N GLU A 149 4.62 2.59 9.36
CA GLU A 149 4.62 1.44 10.25
C GLU A 149 3.63 1.57 11.43
N LYS A 150 2.68 2.53 11.36
CA LYS A 150 1.66 2.77 12.38
C LYS A 150 2.21 3.20 13.74
N SER A 151 3.36 3.89 13.73
CA SER A 151 4.01 4.45 14.91
C SER A 151 4.16 3.42 16.03
N PRO A 152 4.96 2.36 15.83
CA PRO A 152 5.13 1.31 16.82
C PRO A 152 5.72 1.87 18.12
N ALA A 153 5.39 1.23 19.23
CA ALA A 153 5.92 1.64 20.53
C ALA A 153 7.46 1.58 20.55
N VAL A 154 8.08 2.62 21.07
CA VAL A 154 9.55 2.74 21.18
C VAL A 154 9.94 2.61 22.64
N THR A 155 10.93 1.75 22.90
CA THR A 155 11.53 1.60 24.23
C THR A 155 12.91 2.26 24.25
N GLY A 156 13.09 3.21 25.16
CA GLY A 156 14.36 3.92 25.32
C GLY A 156 14.50 5.18 24.46
N ALA A 157 15.50 5.97 24.80
CA ALA A 157 15.84 7.21 24.09
C ALA A 157 16.70 6.92 22.85
N SER A 158 16.73 7.85 21.92
CA SER A 158 17.67 7.82 20.80
C SER A 158 19.11 7.78 21.30
N LYS A 159 19.98 7.07 20.60
CA LYS A 159 21.44 7.11 20.85
C LYS A 159 22.09 8.45 20.46
N PHE A 160 21.40 9.27 19.69
CA PHE A 160 21.92 10.52 19.16
C PHE A 160 21.68 11.67 20.15
N THR A 161 22.74 12.38 20.50
CA THR A 161 22.69 13.47 21.49
C THR A 161 21.94 14.70 21.02
N ASP A 162 21.84 14.90 19.70
CA ASP A 162 21.07 15.95 19.05
C ASP A 162 19.60 15.58 18.79
N VAL A 163 19.15 14.45 19.36
CA VAL A 163 17.77 13.99 19.33
C VAL A 163 17.24 13.88 20.77
N PRO A 164 16.95 15.01 21.43
CA PRO A 164 16.43 14.99 22.79
C PRO A 164 15.05 14.35 22.85
N ALA A 165 14.69 13.76 23.98
CA ALA A 165 13.37 13.19 24.21
C ALA A 165 12.28 14.27 24.14
N GLY A 166 11.06 13.85 23.78
CA GLY A 166 9.88 14.72 23.76
C GLY A 166 9.75 15.63 22.54
N GLN A 167 10.65 15.55 21.58
CA GLN A 167 10.45 16.19 20.28
C GLN A 167 9.50 15.38 19.42
N TRP A 168 8.82 16.01 18.47
CA TRP A 168 7.87 15.37 17.57
C TRP A 168 8.47 14.24 16.72
N TYR A 169 9.79 14.20 16.60
CA TYR A 169 10.56 13.20 15.83
C TYR A 169 11.32 12.19 16.70
N SER A 170 11.36 12.37 18.02
CA SER A 170 12.25 11.59 18.90
C SER A 170 12.03 10.09 18.78
N ASP A 171 10.78 9.66 18.87
CA ASP A 171 10.40 8.24 18.76
C ASP A 171 10.66 7.69 17.37
N ALA A 172 10.36 8.48 16.33
CA ALA A 172 10.61 8.09 14.95
C ALA A 172 12.11 7.84 14.69
N VAL A 173 12.97 8.73 15.18
CA VAL A 173 14.43 8.59 15.02
C VAL A 173 14.96 7.41 15.84
N ALA A 174 14.51 7.25 17.09
CA ALA A 174 14.90 6.14 17.95
C ALA A 174 14.50 4.79 17.32
N TRP A 175 13.26 4.68 16.83
CA TRP A 175 12.79 3.50 16.11
C TRP A 175 13.61 3.19 14.86
N ALA A 176 13.84 4.18 14.02
CA ALA A 176 14.55 3.98 12.77
C ALA A 176 16.03 3.62 12.97
N ALA A 177 16.67 4.18 14.02
CA ALA A 177 18.03 3.84 14.40
C ALA A 177 18.13 2.42 14.96
N ALA A 178 17.19 2.02 15.84
CA ALA A 178 17.14 0.67 16.40
C ALA A 178 16.96 -0.42 15.32
N ASN A 179 16.20 -0.11 14.27
CA ASN A 179 15.94 -1.00 13.14
C ASN A 179 16.95 -0.81 11.98
N LYS A 180 18.03 -0.08 12.17
CA LYS A 180 19.10 0.17 11.18
C LYS A 180 18.62 0.85 9.89
N ILE A 181 17.45 1.49 9.90
CA ILE A 181 16.89 2.23 8.78
C ILE A 181 17.68 3.52 8.55
N VAL A 182 18.13 4.15 9.63
CA VAL A 182 18.96 5.34 9.56
C VAL A 182 20.27 5.18 10.32
N ASN A 183 21.29 5.83 9.78
CA ASN A 183 22.56 6.08 10.47
C ASN A 183 22.66 7.58 10.78
N GLY A 184 23.44 7.91 11.82
CA GLY A 184 23.90 9.28 12.06
C GLY A 184 24.92 9.72 11.02
N TYR A 185 25.34 10.98 11.10
CA TYR A 185 26.57 11.45 10.46
C TYR A 185 27.80 10.86 11.15
N ASP A 186 27.66 10.61 12.46
CA ASP A 186 28.60 9.90 13.30
C ASP A 186 27.82 9.08 14.36
N GLU A 187 28.51 8.55 15.37
CA GLU A 187 27.90 7.70 16.40
C GLU A 187 26.85 8.42 17.25
N THR A 188 26.99 9.73 17.43
CA THR A 188 26.20 10.56 18.36
C THR A 188 25.37 11.64 17.69
N THR A 189 25.57 11.92 16.40
CA THR A 189 24.94 13.02 15.67
C THR A 189 24.02 12.50 14.56
N PHE A 190 22.74 12.79 14.63
CA PHE A 190 21.77 12.46 13.59
C PHE A 190 21.55 13.58 12.58
N GLY A 191 21.56 14.83 13.01
CA GLY A 191 21.23 16.01 12.21
C GLY A 191 19.74 16.09 11.86
N PRO A 192 18.80 16.08 12.84
CA PRO A 192 17.36 15.96 12.58
C PRO A 192 16.82 17.08 11.69
N MET A 193 17.33 18.28 11.83
CA MET A 193 16.89 19.47 11.08
C MET A 193 17.65 19.70 9.77
N ASN A 194 18.70 18.93 9.50
CA ASN A 194 19.44 19.05 8.25
C ASN A 194 18.57 18.65 7.07
N ALA A 195 18.62 19.39 5.98
CA ALA A 195 17.93 19.04 4.75
C ALA A 195 18.41 17.67 4.26
N VAL A 196 17.48 16.82 3.82
CA VAL A 196 17.82 15.51 3.27
C VAL A 196 18.15 15.65 1.78
N THR A 197 19.28 15.11 1.36
CA THR A 197 19.59 15.02 -0.07
C THR A 197 18.87 13.82 -0.72
N ARG A 198 18.75 13.86 -2.04
CA ARG A 198 18.10 12.79 -2.81
C ARG A 198 18.81 11.45 -2.65
N GLU A 199 20.15 11.45 -2.62
CA GLU A 199 20.93 10.22 -2.35
C GLU A 199 20.77 9.71 -0.92
N GLN A 200 20.71 10.62 0.08
CA GLN A 200 20.42 10.24 1.47
C GLN A 200 19.02 9.65 1.61
N MET A 201 18.05 10.22 0.93
CA MET A 201 16.69 9.69 0.90
C MET A 201 16.66 8.28 0.29
N ALA A 202 17.33 8.07 -0.86
CA ALA A 202 17.44 6.75 -1.45
C ALA A 202 18.04 5.73 -0.48
N ALA A 203 19.12 6.11 0.23
CA ALA A 203 19.76 5.24 1.20
C ALA A 203 18.87 4.89 2.40
N ILE A 204 18.06 5.83 2.89
CA ILE A 204 17.09 5.60 3.97
C ILE A 204 16.00 4.65 3.49
N LEU A 205 15.42 4.88 2.31
CA LEU A 205 14.35 4.04 1.75
C LEU A 205 14.85 2.62 1.43
N PHE A 206 16.06 2.48 0.93
CA PHE A 206 16.65 1.17 0.66
C PHE A 206 16.83 0.35 1.94
N ARG A 207 17.34 0.95 3.02
CA ARG A 207 17.44 0.28 4.32
C ARG A 207 16.07 -0.02 4.93
N TYR A 208 15.09 0.84 4.72
CA TYR A 208 13.72 0.57 5.13
C TYR A 208 13.15 -0.66 4.43
N GLU A 209 13.37 -0.81 3.14
CA GLU A 209 12.95 -2.01 2.42
C GLU A 209 13.69 -3.28 2.89
N GLN A 210 14.96 -3.17 3.21
CA GLN A 210 15.70 -4.27 3.83
C GLN A 210 15.09 -4.65 5.20
N TYR A 211 14.68 -3.67 5.99
CA TYR A 211 13.92 -3.90 7.23
C TYR A 211 12.59 -4.62 6.96
N LYS A 212 11.92 -4.34 5.83
CA LYS A 212 10.69 -5.04 5.39
C LYS A 212 10.93 -6.42 4.81
N GLY A 213 12.16 -6.92 4.80
CA GLY A 213 12.51 -8.23 4.27
C GLY A 213 12.92 -8.25 2.80
N LEU A 214 13.29 -7.11 2.24
CA LEU A 214 13.86 -7.05 0.90
C LEU A 214 15.23 -7.76 0.91
N GLU A 215 15.24 -9.00 0.44
CA GLU A 215 16.45 -9.80 0.26
C GLU A 215 16.86 -9.85 -1.22
N ASN A 216 18.15 -10.01 -1.50
CA ASN A 216 18.71 -10.28 -2.83
C ASN A 216 18.26 -9.29 -3.92
N VAL A 217 18.44 -8.00 -3.67
CA VAL A 217 18.14 -6.96 -4.67
C VAL A 217 19.15 -7.07 -5.80
N THR A 218 18.66 -7.39 -6.99
CA THR A 218 19.48 -7.27 -8.20
C THR A 218 19.66 -5.77 -8.51
N LEU A 219 20.87 -5.28 -8.34
CA LEU A 219 21.23 -3.88 -8.61
C LEU A 219 21.66 -3.75 -10.07
N GLU A 220 20.74 -3.98 -11.00
CA GLU A 220 21.05 -3.96 -12.45
C GLU A 220 20.91 -2.59 -13.09
N GLU A 221 20.32 -1.62 -12.40
CA GLU A 221 20.10 -0.30 -13.01
C GLU A 221 21.41 0.44 -13.23
N ASN A 222 21.68 0.72 -14.51
CA ASN A 222 22.84 1.49 -14.91
C ASN A 222 22.56 2.99 -14.74
N LEU A 223 23.24 3.63 -13.78
CA LEU A 223 23.13 5.06 -13.53
C LEU A 223 23.90 5.93 -14.55
N ASN A 224 24.64 5.33 -15.49
CA ASN A 224 25.45 6.07 -16.51
C ASN A 224 24.61 6.92 -17.44
N ARG A 225 23.29 6.70 -17.50
CA ARG A 225 22.39 7.57 -18.26
C ARG A 225 22.23 8.97 -17.68
N PHE A 226 22.61 9.17 -16.41
CA PHE A 226 22.53 10.46 -15.76
C PHE A 226 23.88 11.20 -15.88
N PRO A 227 23.90 12.42 -16.45
CA PRO A 227 25.16 13.15 -16.70
C PRO A 227 25.91 13.51 -15.43
N ASP A 228 25.21 13.53 -14.29
CA ASP A 228 25.74 13.87 -12.97
C ASP A 228 26.00 12.66 -12.06
N GLN A 229 26.05 11.45 -12.62
CA GLN A 229 26.32 10.21 -11.87
C GLN A 229 27.62 10.26 -11.06
N ASN A 230 28.61 11.00 -11.53
CA ASN A 230 29.89 11.16 -10.84
C ASN A 230 29.81 11.97 -9.54
N LYS A 231 28.68 12.63 -9.27
CA LYS A 231 28.40 13.32 -8.02
C LYS A 231 27.78 12.40 -6.95
N ILE A 232 27.44 11.16 -7.31
CA ILE A 232 26.86 10.20 -6.39
C ILE A 232 27.91 9.74 -5.39
N SER A 233 27.63 9.86 -4.10
CA SER A 233 28.48 9.32 -3.05
C SER A 233 28.53 7.80 -3.09
N ALA A 234 29.70 7.20 -2.85
CA ALA A 234 29.88 5.75 -2.95
C ALA A 234 28.86 4.94 -2.11
N TYR A 235 28.52 5.44 -0.91
CA TYR A 235 27.55 4.76 -0.04
C TYR A 235 26.12 4.71 -0.62
N ALA A 236 25.79 5.63 -1.52
CA ALA A 236 24.44 5.78 -2.06
C ALA A 236 24.23 5.07 -3.40
N ILE A 237 25.30 4.64 -4.06
CA ILE A 237 25.24 3.97 -5.37
C ILE A 237 24.26 2.79 -5.35
N PRO A 238 24.35 1.79 -4.45
CA PRO A 238 23.43 0.66 -4.45
C PRO A 238 21.97 1.08 -4.22
N ALA A 239 21.76 2.05 -3.34
CA ALA A 239 20.43 2.54 -3.02
C ALA A 239 19.79 3.29 -4.21
N LEU A 240 20.57 4.08 -4.94
CA LEU A 240 20.08 4.78 -6.14
C LEU A 240 19.86 3.82 -7.30
N GLN A 241 20.73 2.82 -7.51
CA GLN A 241 20.49 1.75 -8.50
C GLN A 241 19.15 1.05 -8.24
N TRP A 242 18.90 0.68 -6.99
CA TRP A 242 17.63 0.11 -6.60
C TRP A 242 16.45 1.08 -6.80
N ALA A 243 16.54 2.31 -6.28
CA ALA A 243 15.44 3.26 -6.31
C ALA A 243 15.07 3.68 -7.75
N VAL A 244 16.07 3.80 -8.63
CA VAL A 244 15.87 4.13 -10.04
C VAL A 244 15.34 2.92 -10.81
N GLY A 245 15.87 1.73 -10.57
CA GLY A 245 15.40 0.49 -11.18
C GLY A 245 13.95 0.17 -10.83
N GLN A 246 13.54 0.45 -9.59
CA GLN A 246 12.16 0.30 -9.14
C GLN A 246 11.25 1.51 -9.47
N LYS A 247 11.77 2.51 -10.19
CA LYS A 247 11.05 3.76 -10.54
C LYS A 247 10.54 4.55 -9.32
N ILE A 248 11.15 4.34 -8.16
CA ILE A 248 10.83 5.06 -6.92
C ILE A 248 11.37 6.48 -6.99
N ILE A 249 12.64 6.62 -7.42
CA ILE A 249 13.29 7.91 -7.70
C ILE A 249 13.57 7.98 -9.19
N ASN A 250 13.05 9.02 -9.83
CA ASN A 250 13.29 9.30 -11.23
C ASN A 250 14.24 10.50 -11.37
N GLY A 251 14.87 10.64 -12.55
CA GLY A 251 15.62 11.85 -12.89
C GLY A 251 14.71 13.09 -12.99
N ASN A 252 15.33 14.24 -12.95
CA ASN A 252 14.70 15.54 -13.19
C ASN A 252 14.38 15.74 -14.67
N ALA A 253 13.59 16.76 -15.00
CA ALA A 253 13.22 17.09 -16.38
C ALA A 253 14.42 17.48 -17.27
N ASP A 254 15.51 17.93 -16.66
CA ASP A 254 16.78 18.24 -17.36
C ASP A 254 17.67 17.01 -17.58
N GLY A 255 17.19 15.81 -17.22
CA GLY A 255 17.90 14.55 -17.35
C GLY A 255 18.90 14.26 -16.22
N THR A 256 19.06 15.13 -15.23
CA THR A 256 19.94 14.90 -14.08
C THR A 256 19.26 14.04 -13.01
N LEU A 257 20.06 13.34 -12.19
CA LEU A 257 19.59 12.65 -10.99
C LEU A 257 19.58 13.59 -9.76
N ASP A 258 20.47 14.56 -9.75
CA ASP A 258 20.70 15.54 -8.68
C ASP A 258 20.89 14.89 -7.29
N PRO A 259 21.89 14.01 -7.14
CA PRO A 259 22.03 13.18 -5.92
C PRO A 259 22.24 14.01 -4.65
N THR A 260 22.97 15.13 -4.76
CA THR A 260 23.27 16.02 -3.63
C THR A 260 22.23 17.14 -3.44
N GLY A 261 21.31 17.29 -4.38
CA GLY A 261 20.21 18.24 -4.26
C GLY A 261 19.21 17.81 -3.19
N THR A 262 18.54 18.79 -2.60
CA THR A 262 17.56 18.54 -1.54
C THR A 262 16.19 18.17 -2.11
N ALA A 263 15.51 17.23 -1.47
CA ALA A 263 14.16 16.84 -1.88
C ALA A 263 13.11 17.81 -1.31
N THR A 264 12.20 18.26 -2.18
CA THR A 264 11.04 19.05 -1.75
C THR A 264 9.93 18.16 -1.21
N ARG A 265 8.99 18.73 -0.46
CA ARG A 265 7.84 18.00 0.08
C ARG A 265 6.98 17.34 -1.01
N ALA A 266 6.81 18.01 -2.14
CA ALA A 266 6.10 17.45 -3.30
C ALA A 266 6.84 16.25 -3.91
N GLN A 267 8.16 16.35 -4.07
CA GLN A 267 8.98 15.23 -4.55
C GLN A 267 8.96 14.05 -3.58
N VAL A 268 9.01 14.32 -2.28
CA VAL A 268 8.90 13.27 -1.26
C VAL A 268 7.54 12.58 -1.30
N ALA A 269 6.44 13.33 -1.43
CA ALA A 269 5.11 12.74 -1.59
C ALA A 269 5.06 11.80 -2.81
N GLN A 270 5.65 12.21 -3.95
CA GLN A 270 5.73 11.38 -5.14
C GLN A 270 6.58 10.12 -4.94
N ILE A 271 7.73 10.26 -4.29
CA ILE A 271 8.63 9.13 -4.00
C ILE A 271 7.95 8.10 -3.10
N PHE A 272 7.24 8.52 -2.05
CA PHE A 272 6.48 7.59 -1.21
C PHE A 272 5.29 6.97 -1.95
N THR A 273 4.62 7.72 -2.82
CA THR A 273 3.57 7.17 -3.68
C THR A 273 4.11 6.08 -4.60
N ASN A 274 5.27 6.31 -5.24
CA ASN A 274 5.93 5.32 -6.08
C ASN A 274 6.36 4.09 -5.27
N LEU A 275 6.95 4.30 -4.08
CA LEU A 275 7.39 3.22 -3.20
C LEU A 275 6.25 2.27 -2.81
N LEU A 276 5.06 2.82 -2.55
CA LEU A 276 3.91 2.06 -2.04
C LEU A 276 3.05 1.44 -3.15
N ASN A 277 3.26 1.84 -4.40
CA ASN A 277 2.53 1.32 -5.56
C ASN A 277 3.41 0.53 -6.55
N LYS A 278 4.62 0.12 -6.11
CA LYS A 278 5.55 -0.72 -6.89
C LYS A 278 5.10 -2.18 -6.98
#